data_8677fd4a3b849612d6ed9f19dd741177
#
_entry.id   8677fd4a3b849612d6ed9f19dd741177
#
_cell.length_a   1.000
_cell.length_b   1.000
_cell.length_c   1.000
_cell.angle_alpha   90.00
_cell.angle_beta   90.00
_cell.angle_gamma   90.00
#
_symmetry.space_group_name_H-M   'P 1'
#
loop_
_entity.id
_entity.type
_entity.pdbx_description
1 polymer ?
#
loop_
_entity_poly.entity_id
_entity_poly.type
_entity_poly.pdbx_seq_one_letter_code
_entity_poly.pdbx_strand_id
1 'polypeptide(L)'
;ICSQWWNRSYDLEDIAAGAQALCEELIYSVMQRAKDFGWSTNLVYQGGVALNCLANRKLGEYFKNIWIMPNPGDSGSSLGAAALAYGGRINWKDAFLGHKIPGEYPVNAILDCLLRDRIVGVASGRAEFGPRALGNRSLLADPRGPDIKDRVNAIKRRQKFRPFAPVILAEYANEFFDMPRGFDSSPYMQSIAHCRYADSFPAIVDRKSTRLNSSHT
;
A
#
# COMPACT_ATOMS: atom_id res chain seq x y z
N ILE A 1 -27.71 14.22 2.97
CA ILE A 1 -27.40 12.98 3.73
C ILE A 1 -26.47 13.29 4.92
N CYS A 2 -25.64 14.33 4.85
CA CYS A 2 -24.64 14.59 5.92
C CYS A 2 -25.11 15.47 7.07
N SER A 3 -26.23 16.19 6.97
CA SER A 3 -26.61 17.20 7.98
C SER A 3 -27.01 16.64 9.35
N GLN A 4 -27.50 15.42 9.41
CA GLN A 4 -27.88 14.78 10.68
C GLN A 4 -26.69 14.30 11.51
N TRP A 5 -25.53 14.08 10.89
CA TRP A 5 -24.32 13.58 11.55
C TRP A 5 -23.47 14.69 12.16
N TRP A 6 -23.52 15.92 11.61
CA TRP A 6 -22.72 17.06 12.08
C TRP A 6 -23.21 17.68 13.39
N ASN A 7 -24.47 17.44 13.78
CA ASN A 7 -25.07 18.04 14.97
C ASN A 7 -25.01 17.18 16.23
N ARG A 8 -24.32 16.03 16.18
CA ARG A 8 -24.10 15.17 17.34
C ARG A 8 -22.62 15.18 17.68
N SER A 9 -22.28 15.22 18.96
CA SER A 9 -20.89 15.12 19.46
C SER A 9 -20.37 13.68 19.32
N TYR A 10 -20.16 13.23 18.07
CA TYR A 10 -19.46 11.98 17.80
C TYR A 10 -17.97 12.25 17.71
N ASP A 11 -17.19 11.32 18.21
CA ASP A 11 -15.76 11.29 17.97
C ASP A 11 -15.50 11.02 16.48
N LEU A 12 -14.65 11.83 15.85
CA LEU A 12 -14.34 11.69 14.42
C LEU A 12 -13.65 10.37 14.11
N GLU A 13 -12.90 9.84 15.07
CA GLU A 13 -12.25 8.54 14.98
C GLU A 13 -13.28 7.41 14.94
N ASP A 14 -14.34 7.50 15.72
CA ASP A 14 -15.44 6.52 15.72
C ASP A 14 -16.22 6.54 14.40
N ILE A 15 -16.48 7.73 13.86
CA ILE A 15 -17.11 7.88 12.53
C ILE A 15 -16.22 7.25 11.46
N ALA A 16 -14.91 7.50 11.48
CA ALA A 16 -13.98 6.95 10.52
C ALA A 16 -13.88 5.42 10.65
N ALA A 17 -13.85 4.89 11.86
CA ALA A 17 -13.86 3.45 12.13
C ALA A 17 -15.15 2.78 11.65
N GLY A 18 -16.31 3.39 11.90
CA GLY A 18 -17.60 2.92 11.43
C GLY A 18 -17.71 2.92 9.90
N ALA A 19 -17.21 3.99 9.24
CA ALA A 19 -17.18 4.07 7.78
C ALA A 19 -16.26 2.99 7.18
N GLN A 20 -15.11 2.73 7.80
CA GLN A 20 -14.20 1.65 7.38
C GLN A 20 -14.87 0.27 7.55
N ALA A 21 -15.51 0.01 8.68
CA ALA A 21 -16.20 -1.25 8.94
C ALA A 21 -17.30 -1.51 7.91
N LEU A 22 -18.14 -0.50 7.62
CA LEU A 22 -19.17 -0.60 6.58
C LEU A 22 -18.56 -0.85 5.19
N CYS A 23 -17.47 -0.16 4.85
CA CYS A 23 -16.76 -0.37 3.59
C CYS A 23 -16.25 -1.81 3.48
N GLU A 24 -15.66 -2.35 4.53
CA GLU A 24 -15.19 -3.74 4.58
C GLU A 24 -16.36 -4.73 4.40
N GLU A 25 -17.46 -4.53 5.09
CA GLU A 25 -18.67 -5.37 4.98
C GLU A 25 -19.20 -5.42 3.53
N LEU A 26 -19.33 -4.25 2.90
CA LEU A 26 -19.78 -4.15 1.51
C LEU A 26 -18.81 -4.85 0.54
N ILE A 27 -17.50 -4.66 0.71
CA ILE A 27 -16.49 -5.32 -0.13
C ILE A 27 -16.60 -6.85 0.03
N TYR A 28 -16.67 -7.34 1.27
CA TYR A 28 -16.72 -8.79 1.52
C TYR A 28 -18.03 -9.42 1.03
N SER A 29 -19.14 -8.71 1.10
CA SER A 29 -20.41 -9.13 0.48
C SER A 29 -20.27 -9.30 -1.04
N VAL A 30 -19.61 -8.34 -1.71
CA VAL A 30 -19.32 -8.44 -3.15
C VAL A 30 -18.39 -9.61 -3.45
N MET A 31 -17.33 -9.81 -2.63
CA MET A 31 -16.39 -10.92 -2.82
C MET A 31 -17.04 -12.29 -2.61
N GLN A 32 -17.93 -12.41 -1.63
CA GLN A 32 -18.70 -13.64 -1.43
C GLN A 32 -19.58 -13.94 -2.66
N ARG A 33 -20.30 -12.95 -3.15
CA ARG A 33 -21.13 -13.13 -4.37
C ARG A 33 -20.30 -13.50 -5.59
N ALA A 34 -19.13 -12.87 -5.76
CA ALA A 34 -18.21 -13.21 -6.85
C ALA A 34 -17.67 -14.64 -6.73
N LYS A 35 -17.35 -15.09 -5.51
CA LYS A 35 -16.96 -16.47 -5.23
C LYS A 35 -18.07 -17.48 -5.53
N ASP A 36 -19.31 -17.14 -5.20
CA ASP A 36 -20.48 -18.00 -5.40
C ASP A 36 -20.77 -18.24 -6.90
N PHE A 37 -20.34 -17.35 -7.81
CA PHE A 37 -20.39 -17.61 -9.26
C PHE A 37 -19.50 -18.80 -9.67
N GLY A 38 -18.45 -19.13 -8.90
CA GLY A 38 -17.65 -20.33 -9.10
C GLY A 38 -16.77 -20.34 -10.37
N TRP A 39 -16.60 -19.22 -11.08
CA TRP A 39 -15.90 -19.17 -12.36
C TRP A 39 -14.38 -19.34 -12.23
N SER A 40 -13.79 -18.87 -11.12
CA SER A 40 -12.36 -18.93 -10.90
C SER A 40 -12.01 -18.78 -9.41
N THR A 41 -10.87 -19.35 -9.02
CA THR A 41 -10.24 -19.07 -7.72
C THR A 41 -9.27 -17.89 -7.79
N ASN A 42 -9.13 -17.24 -8.96
CA ASN A 42 -8.30 -16.06 -9.16
C ASN A 42 -9.17 -14.82 -9.18
N LEU A 43 -8.70 -13.77 -8.51
CA LEU A 43 -9.34 -12.46 -8.47
C LEU A 43 -8.45 -11.41 -9.15
N VAL A 44 -9.00 -10.68 -10.11
CA VAL A 44 -8.48 -9.40 -10.56
C VAL A 44 -9.37 -8.32 -9.97
N TYR A 45 -8.82 -7.51 -9.06
CA TYR A 45 -9.59 -6.51 -8.32
C TYR A 45 -9.11 -5.11 -8.64
N GLN A 46 -10.01 -4.27 -9.12
CA GLN A 46 -9.76 -2.90 -9.55
C GLN A 46 -10.86 -1.95 -9.11
N GLY A 47 -10.65 -0.67 -9.33
CA GLY A 47 -11.48 0.43 -8.84
C GLY A 47 -10.78 1.17 -7.70
N GLY A 48 -11.17 2.42 -7.42
CA GLY A 48 -10.54 3.23 -6.36
C GLY A 48 -10.59 2.58 -4.98
N VAL A 49 -11.63 1.77 -4.70
CA VAL A 49 -11.78 1.04 -3.44
C VAL A 49 -10.72 -0.06 -3.26
N ALA A 50 -10.13 -0.58 -4.35
CA ALA A 50 -9.03 -1.54 -4.29
C ALA A 50 -7.73 -0.96 -3.67
N LEU A 51 -7.66 0.35 -3.44
CA LEU A 51 -6.61 1.00 -2.66
C LEU A 51 -6.79 0.84 -1.13
N ASN A 52 -7.91 0.28 -0.67
CA ASN A 52 -8.17 0.03 0.74
C ASN A 52 -7.42 -1.23 1.22
N CYS A 53 -6.16 -1.05 1.59
CA CYS A 53 -5.28 -2.14 2.03
C CYS A 53 -5.78 -2.86 3.31
N LEU A 54 -6.59 -2.18 4.14
CA LEU A 54 -7.22 -2.79 5.31
C LEU A 54 -8.23 -3.86 4.90
N ALA A 55 -9.11 -3.53 3.96
CA ALA A 55 -10.08 -4.49 3.43
C ALA A 55 -9.38 -5.61 2.64
N ASN A 56 -8.36 -5.26 1.86
CA ASN A 56 -7.69 -6.22 0.96
C ASN A 56 -7.07 -7.42 1.72
N ARG A 57 -6.64 -7.25 2.97
CA ARG A 57 -6.01 -8.31 3.76
C ARG A 57 -6.85 -9.58 3.91
N LYS A 58 -8.18 -9.48 3.80
CA LYS A 58 -9.10 -10.62 3.94
C LYS A 58 -9.53 -11.23 2.60
N LEU A 59 -9.10 -10.67 1.47
CA LEU A 59 -9.50 -11.20 0.16
C LEU A 59 -9.06 -12.66 -0.05
N GLY A 60 -7.98 -13.09 0.61
CA GLY A 60 -7.51 -14.48 0.59
C GLY A 60 -8.42 -15.50 1.28
N GLU A 61 -9.48 -15.06 1.99
CA GLU A 61 -10.54 -15.92 2.50
C GLU A 61 -11.53 -16.33 1.39
N TYR A 62 -11.58 -15.54 0.32
CA TYR A 62 -12.48 -15.72 -0.80
C TYR A 62 -11.79 -16.30 -2.03
N PHE A 63 -10.55 -15.87 -2.32
CA PHE A 63 -9.82 -16.24 -3.53
C PHE A 63 -8.41 -16.73 -3.21
N LYS A 64 -7.92 -17.68 -4.02
CA LYS A 64 -6.58 -18.27 -3.85
C LYS A 64 -5.48 -17.32 -4.32
N ASN A 65 -5.68 -16.71 -5.48
CA ASN A 65 -4.72 -15.79 -6.10
C ASN A 65 -5.41 -14.44 -6.30
N ILE A 66 -4.75 -13.36 -5.87
CA ILE A 66 -5.29 -12.01 -5.91
C ILE A 66 -4.30 -11.14 -6.68
N TRP A 67 -4.80 -10.44 -7.69
CA TRP A 67 -4.03 -9.43 -8.39
C TRP A 67 -4.75 -8.08 -8.37
N ILE A 68 -4.06 -7.08 -7.86
CA ILE A 68 -4.47 -5.68 -7.85
C ILE A 68 -3.37 -4.91 -8.55
N MET A 69 -3.70 -4.16 -9.61
CA MET A 69 -2.70 -3.37 -10.32
C MET A 69 -2.18 -2.20 -9.46
N PRO A 70 -0.97 -1.67 -9.72
CA PRO A 70 -0.39 -0.59 -8.91
C PRO A 70 -1.20 0.71 -8.95
N ASN A 71 -1.98 0.93 -9.98
CA ASN A 71 -2.89 2.06 -10.13
C ASN A 71 -4.32 1.58 -10.40
N PRO A 72 -5.03 1.07 -9.39
CA PRO A 72 -6.32 0.43 -9.59
C PRO A 72 -7.48 1.42 -9.77
N GLY A 73 -7.27 2.71 -9.47
CA GLY A 73 -8.28 3.77 -9.61
C GLY A 73 -8.45 4.27 -11.04
N ASP A 74 -9.22 5.36 -11.19
CA ASP A 74 -9.61 5.93 -12.49
C ASP A 74 -8.43 6.25 -13.40
N SER A 75 -7.33 6.77 -12.84
CA SER A 75 -6.13 7.08 -13.63
C SER A 75 -5.46 5.84 -14.24
N GLY A 76 -5.65 4.66 -13.65
CA GLY A 76 -5.19 3.38 -14.19
C GLY A 76 -5.94 2.90 -15.41
N SER A 77 -7.12 3.44 -15.67
CA SER A 77 -7.91 3.16 -16.89
C SER A 77 -7.16 3.54 -18.18
N SER A 78 -6.18 4.45 -18.09
CA SER A 78 -5.29 4.80 -19.20
C SER A 78 -4.51 3.60 -19.73
N LEU A 79 -4.01 2.73 -18.83
CA LEU A 79 -3.35 1.50 -19.22
C LEU A 79 -4.34 0.50 -19.85
N GLY A 80 -5.54 0.40 -19.30
CA GLY A 80 -6.60 -0.44 -19.85
C GLY A 80 -7.01 0.00 -21.26
N ALA A 81 -7.16 1.30 -21.48
CA ALA A 81 -7.46 1.86 -22.81
C ALA A 81 -6.33 1.57 -23.82
N ALA A 82 -5.06 1.76 -23.40
CA ALA A 82 -3.92 1.44 -24.24
C ALA A 82 -3.84 -0.06 -24.57
N ALA A 83 -4.12 -0.92 -23.58
CA ALA A 83 -4.18 -2.37 -23.78
C ALA A 83 -5.26 -2.79 -24.78
N LEU A 84 -6.44 -2.19 -24.66
CA LEU A 84 -7.57 -2.46 -25.55
C LEU A 84 -7.25 -2.01 -26.99
N ALA A 85 -6.65 -0.83 -27.16
CA ALA A 85 -6.23 -0.33 -28.46
C ALA A 85 -5.11 -1.18 -29.09
N TYR A 86 -4.20 -1.71 -28.27
CA TYR A 86 -3.13 -2.60 -28.72
C TYR A 86 -3.66 -3.95 -29.22
N GLY A 87 -4.76 -4.45 -28.64
CA GLY A 87 -5.46 -5.68 -29.04
C GLY A 87 -4.67 -6.97 -28.84
N GLY A 88 -3.56 -6.92 -28.11
CA GLY A 88 -2.67 -8.05 -27.88
C GLY A 88 -2.39 -8.30 -26.38
N ARG A 89 -1.68 -9.40 -26.11
CA ARG A 89 -1.26 -9.70 -24.73
C ARG A 89 -0.18 -8.73 -24.26
N ILE A 90 -0.42 -8.06 -23.13
CA ILE A 90 0.55 -7.20 -22.50
C ILE A 90 1.53 -8.03 -21.68
N ASN A 91 2.82 -7.78 -21.87
CA ASN A 91 3.87 -8.32 -21.01
C ASN A 91 4.13 -7.33 -19.85
N TRP A 92 3.42 -7.52 -18.74
CA TRP A 92 3.60 -6.70 -17.55
C TRP A 92 4.93 -7.04 -16.87
N LYS A 93 5.78 -6.05 -16.65
CA LYS A 93 7.05 -6.20 -15.95
C LYS A 93 7.00 -5.62 -14.53
N ASP A 94 6.68 -4.34 -14.43
CA ASP A 94 6.70 -3.60 -13.16
C ASP A 94 5.84 -2.32 -13.26
N ALA A 95 5.79 -1.57 -12.17
CA ALA A 95 5.05 -0.31 -12.08
C ALA A 95 5.87 0.93 -12.49
N PHE A 96 7.11 0.79 -12.93
CA PHE A 96 8.01 1.93 -13.23
C PHE A 96 7.88 2.36 -14.70
N LEU A 97 6.74 2.93 -15.06
CA LEU A 97 6.39 3.29 -16.44
C LEU A 97 6.66 4.77 -16.77
N GLY A 98 6.90 5.61 -15.77
CA GLY A 98 7.03 7.06 -15.95
C GLY A 98 8.39 7.51 -16.50
N HIS A 99 8.67 8.80 -16.43
CA HIS A 99 9.92 9.40 -16.91
C HIS A 99 11.13 8.84 -16.17
N LYS A 100 12.20 8.56 -16.94
CA LYS A 100 13.46 8.02 -16.41
C LYS A 100 14.43 9.12 -16.06
N ILE A 101 14.94 9.13 -14.83
CA ILE A 101 16.17 9.83 -14.45
C ILE A 101 17.34 8.90 -14.77
N PRO A 102 18.32 9.33 -15.60
CA PRO A 102 19.46 8.49 -15.95
C PRO A 102 20.40 8.28 -14.75
N GLY A 103 21.17 7.19 -14.78
CA GLY A 103 22.12 6.79 -13.74
C GLY A 103 21.69 5.51 -13.03
N GLU A 104 22.59 4.98 -12.22
CA GLU A 104 22.34 3.86 -11.35
C GLU A 104 21.58 4.28 -10.08
N TYR A 105 20.86 3.35 -9.48
CA TYR A 105 20.18 3.61 -8.20
C TYR A 105 21.23 3.79 -7.11
N PRO A 106 21.25 4.94 -6.38
CA PRO A 106 22.38 5.32 -5.54
C PRO A 106 22.33 4.65 -4.14
N VAL A 107 22.42 3.33 -4.08
CA VAL A 107 22.22 2.53 -2.84
C VAL A 107 23.14 2.99 -1.71
N ASN A 108 24.45 3.13 -1.99
CA ASN A 108 25.42 3.49 -0.95
C ASN A 108 25.16 4.91 -0.40
N ALA A 109 24.90 5.88 -1.29
CA ALA A 109 24.58 7.23 -0.86
C ALA A 109 23.28 7.31 -0.04
N ILE A 110 22.26 6.52 -0.40
CA ILE A 110 21.02 6.40 0.37
C ILE A 110 21.32 5.82 1.75
N LEU A 111 22.10 4.75 1.83
CA LEU A 111 22.48 4.09 3.08
C LEU A 111 23.23 5.06 4.00
N ASP A 112 24.23 5.77 3.48
CA ASP A 112 25.01 6.75 4.24
C ASP A 112 24.11 7.88 4.80
N CYS A 113 23.18 8.39 3.98
CA CYS A 113 22.20 9.37 4.44
C CYS A 113 21.26 8.80 5.51
N LEU A 114 20.76 7.58 5.35
CA LEU A 114 19.88 6.97 6.35
C LEU A 114 20.58 6.72 7.67
N LEU A 115 21.85 6.31 7.64
CA LEU A 115 22.64 6.08 8.86
C LEU A 115 22.98 7.38 9.59
N ARG A 116 23.23 8.49 8.85
CA ARG A 116 23.58 9.79 9.40
C ARG A 116 22.36 10.62 9.78
N ASP A 117 21.42 10.79 8.84
CA ASP A 117 20.33 11.77 8.93
C ASP A 117 18.98 11.12 9.21
N ARG A 118 18.90 9.80 9.05
CA ARG A 118 17.73 8.94 9.24
C ARG A 118 16.59 9.15 8.23
N ILE A 119 16.65 10.15 7.37
CA ILE A 119 15.64 10.45 6.36
C ILE A 119 16.38 10.91 5.09
N VAL A 120 15.95 10.39 3.93
CA VAL A 120 16.51 10.78 2.62
C VAL A 120 15.42 10.85 1.56
N GLY A 121 15.52 11.87 0.67
CA GLY A 121 14.70 11.95 -0.53
C GLY A 121 15.39 11.26 -1.70
N VAL A 122 14.66 10.40 -2.40
CA VAL A 122 15.18 9.67 -3.56
C VAL A 122 14.42 10.04 -4.82
N ALA A 123 15.17 10.38 -5.87
CA ALA A 123 14.67 10.54 -7.23
C ALA A 123 15.65 9.84 -8.18
N SER A 124 15.31 8.63 -8.65
CA SER A 124 16.17 7.80 -9.51
C SER A 124 15.31 6.91 -10.42
N GLY A 125 15.90 6.37 -11.49
CA GLY A 125 15.22 5.45 -12.39
C GLY A 125 13.92 6.00 -13.00
N ARG A 126 12.99 5.12 -13.37
CA ARG A 126 11.67 5.49 -13.90
C ARG A 126 10.69 5.79 -12.77
N ALA A 127 9.86 6.83 -12.95
CA ALA A 127 8.81 7.14 -11.98
C ALA A 127 7.75 6.02 -11.93
N GLU A 128 7.13 5.88 -10.77
CA GLU A 128 6.05 4.92 -10.53
C GLU A 128 4.77 5.30 -11.28
N PHE A 129 4.08 4.30 -11.81
CA PHE A 129 2.72 4.41 -12.33
C PHE A 129 1.73 4.04 -11.24
N GLY A 130 1.13 5.03 -10.63
CA GLY A 130 0.16 4.85 -9.56
C GLY A 130 0.31 5.84 -8.41
N PRO A 131 -0.59 5.79 -7.41
CA PRO A 131 -0.64 6.75 -6.32
C PRO A 131 0.41 6.47 -5.22
N ARG A 132 1.15 5.38 -5.31
CA ARG A 132 2.12 4.95 -4.29
C ARG A 132 3.54 5.25 -4.73
N ALA A 133 4.34 5.79 -3.81
CA ALA A 133 5.78 5.87 -3.95
C ALA A 133 6.39 4.49 -3.68
N LEU A 134 7.19 3.96 -4.61
CA LEU A 134 7.73 2.59 -4.57
C LEU A 134 9.28 2.56 -4.64
N GLY A 135 9.93 3.64 -4.23
CA GLY A 135 11.38 3.72 -4.14
C GLY A 135 12.03 4.74 -5.09
N ASN A 136 11.46 4.99 -6.27
CA ASN A 136 12.09 5.83 -7.29
C ASN A 136 11.73 7.33 -7.17
N ARG A 137 10.63 7.67 -6.51
CA ARG A 137 10.20 9.03 -6.13
C ARG A 137 9.70 8.99 -4.69
N SER A 138 10.63 8.77 -3.75
CA SER A 138 10.28 8.41 -2.38
C SER A 138 11.03 9.24 -1.35
N LEU A 139 10.39 9.43 -0.19
CA LEU A 139 11.09 9.70 1.06
C LEU A 139 11.29 8.38 1.78
N LEU A 140 12.55 7.99 1.97
CA LEU A 140 12.94 6.83 2.76
C LEU A 140 13.37 7.27 4.15
N ALA A 141 13.08 6.46 5.16
CA ALA A 141 13.45 6.76 6.53
C ALA A 141 13.80 5.49 7.30
N ASP A 142 14.71 5.61 8.26
CA ASP A 142 15.06 4.53 9.18
C ASP A 142 13.87 4.29 10.15
N PRO A 143 13.26 3.11 10.18
CA PRO A 143 12.05 2.87 10.95
C PRO A 143 12.28 2.73 12.47
N ARG A 144 13.51 2.69 12.94
CA ARG A 144 13.88 2.40 14.32
C ARG A 144 13.67 3.57 15.30
N GLY A 145 13.48 4.80 14.80
CA GLY A 145 13.28 5.98 15.65
C GLY A 145 11.80 6.21 15.98
N PRO A 146 11.43 6.47 17.25
CA PRO A 146 10.04 6.70 17.63
C PRO A 146 9.47 8.02 17.09
N ASP A 147 10.32 9.00 16.78
CA ASP A 147 10.00 10.32 16.25
C ASP A 147 9.94 10.37 14.71
N ILE A 148 10.46 9.36 14.03
CA ILE A 148 10.61 9.35 12.57
C ILE A 148 9.26 9.50 11.85
N LYS A 149 8.22 8.86 12.33
CA LYS A 149 6.86 8.97 11.76
C LYS A 149 6.39 10.43 11.76
N ASP A 150 6.55 11.13 12.87
CA ASP A 150 6.13 12.53 13.00
C ASP A 150 6.99 13.46 12.14
N ARG A 151 8.31 13.26 12.11
CA ARG A 151 9.24 14.03 11.28
C ARG A 151 8.92 13.91 9.79
N VAL A 152 8.72 12.69 9.28
CA VAL A 152 8.38 12.49 7.87
C VAL A 152 7.00 13.06 7.55
N ASN A 153 6.01 12.93 8.44
CA ASN A 153 4.70 13.55 8.24
C ASN A 153 4.77 15.08 8.24
N ALA A 154 5.64 15.69 9.06
CA ALA A 154 5.89 17.12 9.05
C ALA A 154 6.53 17.60 7.73
N ILE A 155 7.54 16.89 7.21
CA ILE A 155 8.15 17.16 5.89
C ILE A 155 7.09 17.11 4.79
N LYS A 156 6.20 16.11 4.84
CA LYS A 156 5.09 15.94 3.89
C LYS A 156 3.92 16.91 4.13
N ARG A 157 3.95 17.74 5.17
CA ARG A 157 2.89 18.68 5.57
C ARG A 157 1.52 17.99 5.65
N ARG A 158 1.46 16.84 6.33
CA ARG A 158 0.24 16.03 6.45
C ARG A 158 -0.01 15.61 7.91
N GLN A 159 -1.17 15.03 8.17
CA GLN A 159 -1.60 14.62 9.51
C GLN A 159 -0.63 13.59 10.12
N LYS A 160 -0.31 13.74 11.40
CA LYS A 160 0.65 12.88 12.13
C LYS A 160 0.22 11.42 12.24
N PHE A 161 -1.08 11.13 12.23
CA PHE A 161 -1.60 9.77 12.33
C PHE A 161 -1.33 8.91 11.08
N ARG A 162 -1.03 9.51 9.93
CA ARG A 162 -0.85 8.76 8.68
C ARG A 162 0.30 7.77 8.79
N PRO A 163 0.06 6.50 8.42
CA PRO A 163 1.08 5.45 8.47
C PRO A 163 2.08 5.56 7.32
N PHE A 164 3.17 4.80 7.46
CA PHE A 164 4.15 4.54 6.42
C PHE A 164 4.23 3.05 6.14
N ALA A 165 4.60 2.70 4.91
CA ALA A 165 4.88 1.34 4.53
C ALA A 165 6.38 1.04 4.69
N PRO A 166 6.75 -0.12 5.23
CA PRO A 166 8.13 -0.58 5.19
C PRO A 166 8.54 -0.99 3.78
N VAL A 167 9.83 -0.86 3.49
CA VAL A 167 10.51 -1.50 2.36
C VAL A 167 11.42 -2.56 2.94
N ILE A 168 11.34 -3.78 2.42
CA ILE A 168 12.15 -4.91 2.86
C ILE A 168 12.50 -5.78 1.64
N LEU A 169 13.66 -6.43 1.68
CA LEU A 169 14.02 -7.45 0.69
C LEU A 169 13.03 -8.62 0.76
N ALA A 170 12.58 -9.10 -0.39
CA ALA A 170 11.51 -10.10 -0.48
C ALA A 170 11.83 -11.39 0.28
N GLU A 171 13.10 -11.82 0.28
CA GLU A 171 13.59 -13.00 0.99
C GLU A 171 13.44 -12.91 2.51
N TYR A 172 13.42 -11.70 3.08
CA TYR A 172 13.25 -11.46 4.51
C TYR A 172 11.81 -11.11 4.91
N ALA A 173 10.90 -10.97 3.96
CA ALA A 173 9.54 -10.52 4.24
C ALA A 173 8.84 -11.40 5.29
N ASN A 174 8.91 -12.72 5.12
CA ASN A 174 8.29 -13.69 6.03
C ASN A 174 8.99 -13.83 7.39
N GLU A 175 10.22 -13.35 7.51
CA GLU A 175 10.91 -13.26 8.81
C GLU A 175 10.33 -12.14 9.66
N PHE A 176 10.03 -11.00 9.03
CA PHE A 176 9.61 -9.77 9.73
C PHE A 176 8.11 -9.59 9.79
N PHE A 177 7.35 -10.18 8.86
CA PHE A 177 5.91 -9.95 8.71
C PHE A 177 5.11 -11.23 8.54
N ASP A 178 3.95 -11.28 9.19
CA ASP A 178 2.93 -12.29 8.92
C ASP A 178 2.06 -11.79 7.76
N MET A 179 2.38 -12.27 6.55
CA MET A 179 1.64 -11.89 5.35
C MET A 179 0.23 -12.51 5.36
N PRO A 180 -0.81 -11.77 4.97
CA PRO A 180 -2.16 -12.30 4.92
C PRO A 180 -2.29 -13.32 3.78
N ARG A 181 -3.19 -14.28 3.97
CA ARG A 181 -3.48 -15.31 2.96
C ARG A 181 -3.82 -14.68 1.61
N GLY A 182 -3.26 -15.24 0.54
CA GLY A 182 -3.43 -14.75 -0.82
C GLY A 182 -2.50 -13.61 -1.23
N PHE A 183 -1.60 -13.19 -0.33
CA PHE A 183 -0.58 -12.18 -0.58
C PHE A 183 0.79 -12.68 -0.14
N ASP A 184 1.49 -13.38 -1.03
CA ASP A 184 2.89 -13.79 -0.79
C ASP A 184 3.84 -12.59 -0.79
N SER A 185 3.43 -11.49 -1.42
CA SER A 185 4.13 -10.21 -1.46
C SER A 185 3.14 -9.05 -1.62
N SER A 186 3.58 -7.82 -1.37
CA SER A 186 2.77 -6.61 -1.59
C SER A 186 3.59 -5.50 -2.25
N PRO A 187 4.04 -5.71 -3.50
CA PRO A 187 4.96 -4.80 -4.19
C PRO A 187 4.38 -3.41 -4.44
N TYR A 188 3.08 -3.25 -4.35
CA TYR A 188 2.37 -2.00 -4.63
C TYR A 188 1.62 -1.45 -3.40
N MET A 189 1.98 -1.88 -2.19
CA MET A 189 1.37 -1.41 -0.92
C MET A 189 -0.14 -1.69 -0.86
N GLN A 190 -0.58 -2.85 -1.33
CA GLN A 190 -2.01 -3.19 -1.52
C GLN A 190 -2.61 -3.98 -0.37
N SER A 191 -1.80 -4.45 0.57
CA SER A 191 -2.24 -5.16 1.76
C SER A 191 -1.47 -4.70 2.99
N ILE A 192 -1.97 -5.06 4.15
CA ILE A 192 -1.30 -4.87 5.44
C ILE A 192 -0.91 -6.22 6.01
N ALA A 193 0.19 -6.25 6.75
CA ALA A 193 0.70 -7.42 7.44
C ALA A 193 0.95 -7.13 8.92
N HIS A 194 1.04 -8.17 9.74
CA HIS A 194 1.44 -8.04 11.14
C HIS A 194 2.97 -8.01 11.24
N CYS A 195 3.53 -7.05 11.97
CA CYS A 195 4.97 -6.97 12.21
C CYS A 195 5.36 -7.79 13.45
N ARG A 196 6.29 -8.72 13.29
CA ARG A 196 6.78 -9.56 14.40
C ARG A 196 7.70 -8.80 15.36
N TYR A 197 8.34 -7.74 14.88
CA TYR A 197 9.31 -6.93 15.63
C TYR A 197 8.82 -5.48 15.84
N ALA A 198 7.58 -5.33 16.28
CA ALA A 198 6.90 -4.04 16.42
C ALA A 198 7.68 -3.03 17.27
N ASP A 199 8.27 -3.48 18.38
CA ASP A 199 9.04 -2.63 19.30
C ASP A 199 10.35 -2.12 18.67
N SER A 200 10.93 -2.89 17.74
CA SER A 200 12.15 -2.50 17.02
C SER A 200 11.89 -1.48 15.92
N PHE A 201 10.66 -1.40 15.41
CA PHE A 201 10.29 -0.56 14.25
C PHE A 201 9.07 0.33 14.52
N PRO A 202 9.12 1.21 15.54
CA PRO A 202 7.96 1.98 15.99
C PRO A 202 7.42 2.96 14.93
N ALA A 203 8.23 3.34 13.93
CA ALA A 203 7.79 4.28 12.89
C ALA A 203 6.81 3.68 11.87
N ILE A 204 6.80 2.36 11.73
CA ILE A 204 5.98 1.64 10.75
C ILE A 204 4.83 0.87 11.40
N VAL A 205 4.71 0.88 12.72
CA VAL A 205 3.65 0.18 13.46
C VAL A 205 2.59 1.17 13.93
N ASP A 206 1.33 0.79 13.83
CA ASP A 206 0.26 1.49 14.51
C ASP A 206 0.20 1.03 15.98
N ARG A 207 0.37 1.96 16.92
CA ARG A 207 0.39 1.67 18.36
C ARG A 207 -0.92 1.06 18.89
N LYS A 208 -2.04 1.27 18.21
CA LYS A 208 -3.35 0.72 18.59
C LYS A 208 -3.68 -0.61 17.92
N SER A 209 -3.02 -0.92 16.82
CA SER A 209 -3.15 -2.20 16.14
C SER A 209 -1.79 -2.53 15.53
N THR A 210 -1.16 -3.59 15.90
CA THR A 210 0.10 -4.12 15.35
C THR A 210 0.05 -4.36 13.82
N ARG A 211 -0.44 -3.40 13.03
CA ARG A 211 -0.79 -3.54 11.61
C ARG A 211 0.07 -2.63 10.76
N LEU A 212 0.52 -3.15 9.64
CA LEU A 212 1.40 -2.47 8.70
C LEU A 212 0.92 -2.58 7.25
N ASN A 213 1.20 -1.51 6.49
CA ASN A 213 1.28 -1.60 5.04
C ASN A 213 2.68 -2.10 4.67
N SER A 214 2.78 -3.24 3.98
CA SER A 214 4.04 -3.76 3.48
C SER A 214 4.16 -3.55 1.98
N SER A 215 5.28 -3.01 1.52
CA SER A 215 5.69 -3.01 0.12
C SER A 215 7.01 -3.76 -0.01
N HIS A 216 7.14 -4.56 -1.04
CA HIS A 216 8.37 -5.27 -1.38
C HIS A 216 8.87 -4.77 -2.72
N THR A 217 10.12 -4.50 -2.82
CA THR A 217 10.84 -4.26 -4.08
C THR A 217 11.94 -5.29 -4.23
#